data_99cad5df31f029a5d849a86e1de02863
#
_entry.id   99cad5df31f029a5d849a86e1de02863
#
_cell.length_a   1.000
_cell.length_b   1.000
_cell.length_c   1.000
_cell.angle_alpha   90.00
_cell.angle_beta   90.00
_cell.angle_gamma   90.00
#
_symmetry.space_group_name_H-M   'P 1'
#
loop_
_entity.id
_entity.type
_entity.pdbx_description
1 polymer ?
#
loop_
_entity_poly.entity_id
_entity_poly.type
_entity_poly.pdbx_seq_one_letter_code
_entity_poly.pdbx_strand_id
1 'polypeptide(L)'
;MRMYDLILKKREGGCLTESEINYIVKGYTQGSIPDYQMSAFLMAVYFKGLSDEETYALTKAMTDSGEKLDLSCIPGVKADKHSTGGVGDKTTLVLAPMIASLGINMAKMSGRGLGNTGGTIDKLESFPGFNTSLTNEQFIENIKHIGIAVNGPTLSLAPADKKIYALRDVTATVENVSLIASSIMSKKLAAGADIIVLDVKSGSGAFMKNEHDALQLAHEMVKIGKASNKQTIAVISDMNQPLGHNIGNALEVVEAIETLKGKGPADLHNLCIALGTQILEAAGKALNAAQAKDMLESSLTNGTAYSKFKEFIKTQGGDISNIDNPMKLVNA
;
A
#
# COMPACT_ATOMS: atom_id res chain seq x y z
N MET A 1 5.43 34.61 -0.73
CA MET A 1 6.47 33.60 -0.84
C MET A 1 6.91 33.46 -2.29
N ARG A 2 8.21 33.28 -2.56
CA ARG A 2 8.71 32.97 -3.90
C ARG A 2 9.38 31.60 -3.85
N MET A 3 9.14 30.77 -4.83
CA MET A 3 9.70 29.41 -4.87
C MET A 3 11.24 29.41 -4.86
N TYR A 4 11.87 30.41 -5.50
CA TYR A 4 13.33 30.60 -5.47
C TYR A 4 13.89 30.66 -4.04
N ASP A 5 13.25 31.42 -3.14
CA ASP A 5 13.74 31.60 -1.77
C ASP A 5 13.63 30.29 -0.96
N LEU A 6 12.60 29.49 -1.23
CA LEU A 6 12.36 28.19 -0.56
C LEU A 6 13.37 27.13 -1.05
N ILE A 7 13.68 27.12 -2.36
CA ILE A 7 14.74 26.28 -2.92
C ILE A 7 16.08 26.65 -2.30
N LEU A 8 16.41 27.94 -2.25
CA LEU A 8 17.66 28.43 -1.66
C LEU A 8 17.76 28.03 -0.19
N LYS A 9 16.70 28.25 0.60
CA LYS A 9 16.64 27.89 2.02
C LYS A 9 16.90 26.39 2.22
N LYS A 10 16.26 25.52 1.42
CA LYS A 10 16.45 24.07 1.51
C LYS A 10 17.84 23.64 1.07
N ARG A 11 18.33 24.20 -0.03
CA ARG A 11 19.70 23.94 -0.54
C ARG A 11 20.79 24.24 0.49
N GLU A 12 20.62 25.31 1.27
CA GLU A 12 21.54 25.69 2.35
C GLU A 12 21.32 24.89 3.66
N GLY A 13 20.39 23.93 3.67
CA GLY A 13 20.11 23.06 4.81
C GLY A 13 19.11 23.64 5.82
N GLY A 14 18.43 24.72 5.49
CA GLY A 14 17.38 25.29 6.33
C GLY A 14 16.12 24.42 6.35
N CYS A 15 15.39 24.44 7.48
CA CYS A 15 14.11 23.75 7.62
C CYS A 15 12.95 24.63 7.12
N LEU A 16 12.04 24.00 6.37
CA LEU A 16 10.83 24.67 5.89
C LEU A 16 9.70 24.53 6.90
N THR A 17 8.90 25.56 7.02
CA THR A 17 7.67 25.53 7.82
C THR A 17 6.56 24.79 7.09
N GLU A 18 5.52 24.35 7.84
CA GLU A 18 4.31 23.74 7.24
C GLU A 18 3.68 24.66 6.18
N SER A 19 3.63 25.98 6.44
CA SER A 19 3.07 26.93 5.47
C SER A 19 3.89 27.05 4.18
N GLU A 20 5.22 26.96 4.27
CA GLU A 20 6.11 26.96 3.10
C GLU A 20 5.94 25.67 2.28
N ILE A 21 5.84 24.52 2.93
CA ILE A 21 5.59 23.24 2.26
C ILE A 21 4.22 23.22 1.61
N ASN A 22 3.18 23.69 2.29
CA ASN A 22 1.83 23.82 1.73
C ASN A 22 1.81 24.73 0.49
N TYR A 23 2.55 25.84 0.51
CA TYR A 23 2.69 26.71 -0.65
C TYR A 23 3.33 25.98 -1.85
N ILE A 24 4.39 25.20 -1.62
CA ILE A 24 5.08 24.41 -2.66
C ILE A 24 4.13 23.38 -3.26
N VAL A 25 3.52 22.54 -2.42
CA VAL A 25 2.67 21.44 -2.87
C VAL A 25 1.44 21.96 -3.60
N LYS A 26 0.74 22.95 -3.04
CA LYS A 26 -0.44 23.56 -3.66
C LYS A 26 -0.07 24.26 -4.98
N GLY A 27 1.00 25.06 -4.97
CA GLY A 27 1.43 25.81 -6.15
C GLY A 27 1.85 24.88 -7.28
N TYR A 28 2.54 23.78 -6.98
CA TYR A 28 2.94 22.79 -7.97
C TYR A 28 1.72 22.02 -8.51
N THR A 29 0.82 21.61 -7.63
CA THR A 29 -0.40 20.88 -8.04
C THR A 29 -1.28 21.72 -8.97
N GLN A 30 -1.42 23.02 -8.67
CA GLN A 30 -2.21 23.98 -9.45
C GLN A 30 -1.48 24.53 -10.70
N GLY A 31 -0.21 24.18 -10.90
CA GLY A 31 0.57 24.62 -12.06
C GLY A 31 1.17 26.03 -11.97
N SER A 32 1.09 26.71 -10.80
CA SER A 32 1.73 28.02 -10.58
C SER A 32 3.24 27.90 -10.29
N ILE A 33 3.71 26.72 -9.88
CA ILE A 33 5.13 26.39 -9.76
C ILE A 33 5.49 25.45 -10.90
N PRO A 34 6.44 25.81 -11.78
CA PRO A 34 6.81 25.00 -12.93
C PRO A 34 7.73 23.83 -12.54
N ASP A 35 7.79 22.81 -13.42
CA ASP A 35 8.54 21.57 -13.19
C ASP A 35 10.02 21.82 -12.87
N TYR A 36 10.68 22.79 -13.53
CA TYR A 36 12.10 23.07 -13.28
C TYR A 36 12.38 23.60 -11.86
N GLN A 37 11.44 24.36 -11.27
CA GLN A 37 11.56 24.80 -9.89
C GLN A 37 11.27 23.67 -8.90
N MET A 38 10.27 22.84 -9.20
CA MET A 38 9.97 21.68 -8.38
C MET A 38 11.12 20.65 -8.45
N SER A 39 11.71 20.41 -9.61
CA SER A 39 12.90 19.53 -9.75
C SER A 39 14.08 20.03 -8.92
N ALA A 40 14.36 21.35 -8.95
CA ALA A 40 15.41 21.94 -8.13
C ALA A 40 15.15 21.76 -6.63
N PHE A 41 13.89 21.92 -6.19
CA PHE A 41 13.49 21.68 -4.81
C PHE A 41 13.66 20.21 -4.41
N LEU A 42 13.17 19.28 -5.24
CA LEU A 42 13.31 17.84 -4.99
C LEU A 42 14.77 17.40 -4.91
N MET A 43 15.64 17.96 -5.75
CA MET A 43 17.07 17.68 -5.70
C MET A 43 17.73 18.29 -4.45
N ALA A 44 17.29 19.48 -4.00
CA ALA A 44 17.72 20.02 -2.72
C ALA A 44 17.31 19.13 -1.53
N VAL A 45 16.07 18.61 -1.56
CA VAL A 45 15.59 17.62 -0.58
C VAL A 45 16.38 16.33 -0.65
N TYR A 46 16.71 15.85 -1.85
CA TYR A 46 17.49 14.62 -2.03
C TYR A 46 18.84 14.67 -1.30
N PHE A 47 19.55 15.80 -1.40
CA PHE A 47 20.86 15.97 -0.75
C PHE A 47 20.81 16.41 0.71
N LYS A 48 19.80 17.16 1.12
CA LYS A 48 19.72 17.73 2.48
C LYS A 48 18.75 17.01 3.40
N GLY A 49 17.90 16.14 2.86
CA GLY A 49 16.83 15.48 3.60
C GLY A 49 15.70 16.43 4.01
N LEU A 50 14.72 15.87 4.67
CA LEU A 50 13.65 16.59 5.39
C LEU A 50 13.71 16.20 6.87
N SER A 51 13.36 17.13 7.76
CA SER A 51 13.11 16.77 9.16
C SER A 51 11.81 15.96 9.29
N ASP A 52 11.56 15.38 10.48
CA ASP A 52 10.31 14.65 10.75
C ASP A 52 9.09 15.54 10.53
N GLU A 53 9.17 16.83 10.97
CA GLU A 53 8.11 17.82 10.82
C GLU A 53 7.89 18.21 9.35
N GLU A 54 8.98 18.39 8.60
CA GLU A 54 8.91 18.66 7.14
C GLU A 54 8.30 17.48 6.39
N THR A 55 8.72 16.25 6.71
CA THR A 55 8.21 15.02 6.09
C THR A 55 6.72 14.86 6.37
N TYR A 56 6.29 15.09 7.62
CA TYR A 56 4.88 15.07 7.98
C TYR A 56 4.08 16.15 7.26
N ALA A 57 4.58 17.40 7.23
CA ALA A 57 3.93 18.51 6.53
C ALA A 57 3.79 18.24 5.03
N LEU A 58 4.81 17.66 4.38
CA LEU A 58 4.76 17.25 2.98
C LEU A 58 3.71 16.16 2.76
N THR A 59 3.70 15.14 3.60
CA THR A 59 2.72 14.05 3.55
C THR A 59 1.30 14.58 3.69
N LYS A 60 1.08 15.43 4.68
CA LYS A 60 -0.23 16.05 4.95
C LYS A 60 -0.69 16.90 3.77
N ALA A 61 0.20 17.76 3.23
CA ALA A 61 -0.12 18.60 2.08
C ALA A 61 -0.49 17.78 0.84
N MET A 62 0.19 16.66 0.59
CA MET A 62 -0.14 15.74 -0.48
C MET A 62 -1.46 14.99 -0.23
N THR A 63 -1.71 14.55 1.01
CA THR A 63 -2.98 13.93 1.42
C THR A 63 -4.16 14.88 1.20
N ASP A 64 -3.99 16.14 1.62
CA ASP A 64 -5.02 17.18 1.58
C ASP A 64 -5.21 17.79 0.17
N SER A 65 -4.39 17.41 -0.80
CA SER A 65 -4.45 17.93 -2.17
C SER A 65 -5.63 17.40 -2.99
N GLY A 66 -6.29 16.35 -2.53
CA GLY A 66 -7.42 15.72 -3.21
C GLY A 66 -8.49 15.22 -2.25
N GLU A 67 -9.29 14.31 -2.73
CA GLU A 67 -10.34 13.67 -1.94
C GLU A 67 -9.73 12.72 -0.89
N LYS A 68 -10.47 12.57 0.22
CA LYS A 68 -10.21 11.54 1.23
C LYS A 68 -11.44 10.66 1.34
N LEU A 69 -11.22 9.36 1.42
CA LEU A 69 -12.32 8.44 1.66
C LEU A 69 -12.75 8.52 3.13
N ASP A 70 -14.03 8.79 3.34
CA ASP A 70 -14.67 8.66 4.65
C ASP A 70 -15.24 7.25 4.80
N LEU A 71 -14.55 6.43 5.60
CA LEU A 71 -14.98 5.06 5.90
C LEU A 71 -15.73 4.96 7.23
N SER A 72 -16.12 6.06 7.87
CA SER A 72 -16.79 6.09 9.16
C SER A 72 -18.17 5.40 9.14
N CYS A 73 -18.82 5.39 7.98
CA CYS A 73 -20.09 4.71 7.76
C CYS A 73 -19.97 3.17 7.70
N ILE A 74 -18.75 2.61 7.71
CA ILE A 74 -18.49 1.17 7.76
C ILE A 74 -18.29 0.77 9.23
N PRO A 75 -19.12 -0.14 9.79
CA PRO A 75 -18.97 -0.57 11.17
C PRO A 75 -17.68 -1.38 11.37
N GLY A 76 -17.09 -1.29 12.55
CA GLY A 76 -15.88 -2.02 12.92
C GLY A 76 -14.61 -1.39 12.37
N VAL A 77 -13.48 -2.08 12.57
CA VAL A 77 -12.13 -1.63 12.19
C VAL A 77 -11.90 -1.84 10.70
N LYS A 78 -11.28 -0.86 10.05
CA LYS A 78 -10.84 -0.92 8.64
C LYS A 78 -9.32 -0.97 8.62
N ALA A 79 -8.78 -2.02 8.00
CA ALA A 79 -7.35 -2.22 7.84
C ALA A 79 -6.94 -2.10 6.37
N ASP A 80 -5.72 -1.63 6.14
CA ASP A 80 -5.04 -1.67 4.84
C ASP A 80 -3.63 -2.25 5.01
N LYS A 81 -3.18 -3.03 4.06
CA LYS A 81 -1.79 -3.51 3.97
C LYS A 81 -1.10 -2.87 2.77
N HIS A 82 0.06 -2.30 2.96
CA HIS A 82 0.90 -1.78 1.88
C HIS A 82 2.22 -2.55 1.83
N SER A 83 2.70 -2.80 0.60
CA SER A 83 4.04 -3.30 0.36
C SER A 83 4.87 -2.22 -0.32
N THR A 84 6.14 -2.11 0.04
CA THR A 84 7.09 -1.22 -0.64
C THR A 84 7.50 -1.71 -2.03
N GLY A 85 7.01 -2.89 -2.43
CA GLY A 85 7.24 -3.49 -3.74
C GLY A 85 8.33 -4.56 -3.72
N GLY A 86 8.05 -5.64 -4.45
CA GLY A 86 8.96 -6.78 -4.60
C GLY A 86 8.48 -7.72 -5.69
N VAL A 87 9.35 -8.66 -6.07
CA VAL A 87 9.05 -9.66 -7.09
C VAL A 87 8.21 -10.78 -6.48
N GLY A 88 7.09 -11.12 -7.11
CA GLY A 88 6.21 -12.19 -6.65
C GLY A 88 5.33 -11.82 -5.44
N ASP A 89 5.21 -10.53 -5.10
CA ASP A 89 4.38 -10.10 -3.96
C ASP A 89 2.88 -10.23 -4.25
N LYS A 90 2.38 -11.42 -3.98
CA LYS A 90 0.96 -11.80 -4.03
C LYS A 90 0.28 -11.79 -2.66
N THR A 91 0.97 -11.29 -1.61
CA THR A 91 0.52 -11.30 -0.21
C THR A 91 -0.90 -10.79 -0.06
N THR A 92 -1.28 -9.71 -0.74
CA THR A 92 -2.62 -9.12 -0.64
C THR A 92 -3.72 -10.11 -1.04
N LEU A 93 -3.49 -10.94 -2.06
CA LEU A 93 -4.47 -11.91 -2.56
C LEU A 93 -4.79 -13.01 -1.53
N VAL A 94 -3.84 -13.29 -0.65
CA VAL A 94 -3.97 -14.28 0.43
C VAL A 94 -4.45 -13.60 1.71
N LEU A 95 -3.75 -12.55 2.14
CA LEU A 95 -3.98 -11.88 3.43
C LEU A 95 -5.35 -11.22 3.51
N ALA A 96 -5.78 -10.50 2.46
CA ALA A 96 -7.01 -9.74 2.52
C ALA A 96 -8.26 -10.64 2.74
N PRO A 97 -8.46 -11.76 2.04
CA PRO A 97 -9.56 -12.66 2.34
C PRO A 97 -9.41 -13.38 3.68
N MET A 98 -8.20 -13.71 4.14
CA MET A 98 -7.99 -14.26 5.48
C MET A 98 -8.52 -13.29 6.55
N ILE A 99 -8.10 -12.04 6.51
CA ILE A 99 -8.48 -11.00 7.47
C ILE A 99 -9.98 -10.71 7.42
N ALA A 100 -10.56 -10.60 6.21
CA ALA A 100 -11.99 -10.38 6.03
C ALA A 100 -12.83 -11.55 6.54
N SER A 101 -12.36 -12.80 6.37
CA SER A 101 -13.04 -14.00 6.91
C SER A 101 -13.10 -14.03 8.44
N LEU A 102 -12.19 -13.30 9.09
CA LEU A 102 -12.12 -13.14 10.55
C LEU A 102 -12.85 -11.88 11.04
N GLY A 103 -13.59 -11.21 10.16
CA GLY A 103 -14.47 -10.09 10.50
C GLY A 103 -13.77 -8.75 10.70
N ILE A 104 -12.63 -8.53 10.06
CA ILE A 104 -11.97 -7.22 9.95
C ILE A 104 -12.12 -6.74 8.52
N ASN A 105 -12.57 -5.49 8.34
CA ASN A 105 -12.74 -4.91 7.02
C ASN A 105 -11.41 -4.58 6.35
N MET A 106 -11.20 -5.05 5.13
CA MET A 106 -10.04 -4.77 4.32
C MET A 106 -10.37 -3.71 3.26
N ALA A 107 -9.99 -2.47 3.53
CA ALA A 107 -10.19 -1.32 2.66
C ALA A 107 -8.89 -1.04 1.88
N LYS A 108 -8.68 -1.74 0.77
CA LYS A 108 -7.38 -1.77 0.09
C LYS A 108 -7.35 -0.87 -1.14
N MET A 109 -6.51 0.18 -1.09
CA MET A 109 -6.10 0.91 -2.29
C MET A 109 -4.73 0.41 -2.75
N SER A 110 -4.64 -0.04 -4.00
CA SER A 110 -3.42 -0.66 -4.56
C SER A 110 -3.06 -0.09 -5.91
N GLY A 111 -1.76 -0.03 -6.22
CA GLY A 111 -1.24 0.39 -7.52
C GLY A 111 -1.04 -0.77 -8.49
N ARG A 112 -0.72 -0.39 -9.74
CA ARG A 112 -0.16 -1.28 -10.75
C ARG A 112 1.32 -1.55 -10.46
N GLY A 113 1.89 -2.54 -11.13
CA GLY A 113 3.32 -2.84 -11.05
C GLY A 113 4.18 -1.69 -11.57
N LEU A 114 5.37 -1.57 -10.97
CA LEU A 114 6.41 -0.63 -11.40
C LEU A 114 7.71 -1.39 -11.64
N GLY A 115 8.39 -1.06 -12.71
CA GLY A 115 9.65 -1.70 -13.07
C GLY A 115 9.49 -3.21 -13.24
N ASN A 116 10.27 -3.98 -12.48
CA ASN A 116 10.27 -5.45 -12.53
C ASN A 116 9.25 -6.11 -11.57
N THR A 117 8.33 -5.34 -10.98
CA THR A 117 7.34 -5.85 -10.02
C THR A 117 5.95 -5.93 -10.65
N GLY A 118 5.16 -6.95 -10.31
CA GLY A 118 3.75 -7.04 -10.66
C GLY A 118 2.87 -6.36 -9.61
N GLY A 119 1.90 -5.54 -10.03
CA GLY A 119 0.96 -4.89 -9.12
C GLY A 119 -0.20 -5.81 -8.71
N THR A 120 -0.79 -5.56 -7.55
CA THR A 120 -1.98 -6.29 -7.10
C THR A 120 -3.15 -6.14 -8.08
N ILE A 121 -3.31 -4.95 -8.66
CA ILE A 121 -4.35 -4.67 -9.66
C ILE A 121 -4.15 -5.53 -10.90
N ASP A 122 -2.91 -5.58 -11.42
CA ASP A 122 -2.58 -6.37 -12.62
C ASP A 122 -2.84 -7.87 -12.43
N LYS A 123 -2.64 -8.38 -11.21
CA LYS A 123 -2.94 -9.77 -10.85
C LYS A 123 -4.43 -10.04 -10.80
N LEU A 124 -5.21 -9.15 -10.17
CA LEU A 124 -6.67 -9.28 -10.09
C LEU A 124 -7.36 -9.19 -11.46
N GLU A 125 -6.80 -8.42 -12.39
CA GLU A 125 -7.26 -8.36 -13.79
C GLU A 125 -7.06 -9.67 -14.56
N SER A 126 -6.35 -10.67 -14.01
CA SER A 126 -6.33 -12.03 -14.54
C SER A 126 -7.69 -12.74 -14.45
N PHE A 127 -8.61 -12.24 -13.62
CA PHE A 127 -10.00 -12.68 -13.63
C PHE A 127 -10.79 -11.86 -14.64
N PRO A 128 -11.32 -12.45 -15.71
CA PRO A 128 -12.13 -11.73 -16.69
C PRO A 128 -13.29 -10.98 -16.00
N GLY A 129 -13.46 -9.70 -16.31
CA GLY A 129 -14.52 -8.85 -15.77
C GLY A 129 -14.25 -8.27 -14.39
N PHE A 130 -13.14 -8.58 -13.72
CA PHE A 130 -12.83 -8.00 -12.41
C PHE A 130 -12.67 -6.48 -12.50
N ASN A 131 -13.48 -5.75 -11.71
CA ASN A 131 -13.48 -4.29 -11.71
C ASN A 131 -12.48 -3.73 -10.71
N THR A 132 -11.42 -3.09 -11.21
CA THR A 132 -10.37 -2.42 -10.44
C THR A 132 -10.57 -0.91 -10.32
N SER A 133 -11.69 -0.39 -10.85
CA SER A 133 -12.01 1.04 -10.91
C SER A 133 -13.40 1.31 -10.32
N LEU A 134 -13.59 0.90 -9.07
CA LEU A 134 -14.84 1.13 -8.33
C LEU A 134 -15.02 2.63 -8.04
N THR A 135 -16.28 3.08 -8.03
CA THR A 135 -16.60 4.38 -7.41
C THR A 135 -16.42 4.31 -5.90
N ASN A 136 -16.37 5.45 -5.22
CA ASN A 136 -16.26 5.49 -3.76
C ASN A 136 -17.43 4.78 -3.09
N GLU A 137 -18.66 4.94 -3.63
CA GLU A 137 -19.88 4.29 -3.15
C GLU A 137 -19.79 2.77 -3.31
N GLN A 138 -19.38 2.28 -4.50
CA GLN A 138 -19.20 0.85 -4.75
C GLN A 138 -18.13 0.24 -3.84
N PHE A 139 -17.02 0.96 -3.62
CA PHE A 139 -15.95 0.53 -2.73
C PHE A 139 -16.46 0.36 -1.30
N ILE A 140 -17.18 1.37 -0.79
CA ILE A 140 -17.77 1.35 0.56
C ILE A 140 -18.80 0.23 0.69
N GLU A 141 -19.69 0.08 -0.28
CA GLU A 141 -20.75 -0.95 -0.25
C GLU A 141 -20.17 -2.37 -0.30
N ASN A 142 -19.13 -2.61 -1.10
CA ASN A 142 -18.46 -3.91 -1.11
C ASN A 142 -17.85 -4.22 0.27
N ILE A 143 -17.19 -3.25 0.92
CA ILE A 143 -16.61 -3.47 2.25
C ILE A 143 -17.72 -3.74 3.26
N LYS A 144 -18.85 -3.00 3.24
CA LYS A 144 -19.98 -3.25 4.13
C LYS A 144 -20.58 -4.64 3.95
N HIS A 145 -20.66 -5.09 2.71
CA HIS A 145 -21.34 -6.33 2.36
C HIS A 145 -20.47 -7.57 2.64
N ILE A 146 -19.22 -7.56 2.19
CA ILE A 146 -18.34 -8.73 2.25
C ILE A 146 -17.06 -8.54 3.09
N GLY A 147 -16.84 -7.36 3.65
CA GLY A 147 -15.66 -7.04 4.47
C GLY A 147 -14.39 -6.78 3.68
N ILE A 148 -14.44 -6.70 2.35
CA ILE A 148 -13.23 -6.51 1.52
C ILE A 148 -13.56 -5.79 0.22
N ALA A 149 -12.71 -4.82 -0.13
CA ALA A 149 -12.64 -4.28 -1.47
C ALA A 149 -11.19 -3.89 -1.82
N VAL A 150 -10.80 -4.09 -3.07
CA VAL A 150 -9.51 -3.66 -3.61
C VAL A 150 -9.77 -2.76 -4.80
N ASN A 151 -9.24 -1.53 -4.77
CA ASN A 151 -9.42 -0.56 -5.84
C ASN A 151 -8.08 0.00 -6.32
N GLY A 152 -8.01 0.36 -7.58
CA GLY A 152 -6.91 1.14 -8.13
C GLY A 152 -6.89 2.56 -7.53
N PRO A 153 -5.76 3.26 -7.60
CA PRO A 153 -5.70 4.64 -7.15
C PRO A 153 -6.58 5.50 -8.07
N THR A 154 -7.57 6.16 -7.50
CA THR A 154 -8.38 7.14 -8.23
C THR A 154 -7.56 8.39 -8.54
N LEU A 155 -7.93 9.11 -9.59
CA LEU A 155 -7.24 10.37 -9.97
C LEU A 155 -7.39 11.46 -8.91
N SER A 156 -8.41 11.35 -8.05
CA SER A 156 -8.73 12.31 -7.00
C SER A 156 -7.98 12.07 -5.68
N LEU A 157 -7.41 10.87 -5.45
CA LEU A 157 -6.65 10.56 -4.24
C LEU A 157 -5.22 11.09 -4.35
N ALA A 158 -4.85 12.01 -3.47
CA ALA A 158 -3.50 12.60 -3.37
C ALA A 158 -2.92 13.02 -4.75
N PRO A 159 -3.60 13.84 -5.58
CA PRO A 159 -3.16 14.20 -6.92
C PRO A 159 -1.80 14.90 -6.93
N ALA A 160 -1.43 15.61 -5.86
CA ALA A 160 -0.11 16.19 -5.70
C ALA A 160 0.98 15.11 -5.72
N ASP A 161 0.78 14.00 -5.00
CA ASP A 161 1.75 12.89 -5.01
C ASP A 161 1.94 12.32 -6.41
N LYS A 162 0.85 12.10 -7.14
CA LYS A 162 0.93 11.60 -8.52
C LYS A 162 1.80 12.48 -9.41
N LYS A 163 1.60 13.81 -9.32
CA LYS A 163 2.36 14.78 -10.13
C LYS A 163 3.83 14.87 -9.69
N ILE A 164 4.07 14.89 -8.37
CA ILE A 164 5.42 14.93 -7.79
C ILE A 164 6.18 13.65 -8.13
N TYR A 165 5.55 12.47 -7.98
CA TYR A 165 6.17 11.19 -8.27
C TYR A 165 6.57 11.07 -9.74
N ALA A 166 5.69 11.46 -10.67
CA ALA A 166 5.98 11.45 -12.10
C ALA A 166 7.21 12.32 -12.45
N LEU A 167 7.39 13.46 -11.75
CA LEU A 167 8.58 14.29 -11.92
C LEU A 167 9.82 13.63 -11.30
N ARG A 168 9.69 13.02 -10.12
CA ARG A 168 10.80 12.30 -9.46
C ARG A 168 11.35 11.15 -10.30
N ASP A 169 10.46 10.43 -10.96
CA ASP A 169 10.81 9.27 -11.79
C ASP A 169 11.78 9.63 -12.94
N VAL A 170 11.67 10.84 -13.47
CA VAL A 170 12.52 11.33 -14.59
C VAL A 170 13.63 12.29 -14.16
N THR A 171 13.77 12.58 -12.85
CA THR A 171 14.76 13.52 -12.32
C THR A 171 15.75 12.91 -11.32
N ALA A 172 15.79 11.55 -11.24
CA ALA A 172 16.67 10.81 -10.32
C ALA A 172 16.53 11.23 -8.84
N THR A 173 15.30 11.47 -8.39
CA THR A 173 14.99 11.87 -7.01
C THR A 173 14.03 10.90 -6.32
N VAL A 174 13.85 9.69 -6.86
CA VAL A 174 13.00 8.66 -6.25
C VAL A 174 13.60 8.11 -4.96
N GLU A 175 14.91 7.88 -4.93
CA GLU A 175 15.61 7.14 -3.87
C GLU A 175 15.95 8.02 -2.66
N ASN A 176 14.92 8.66 -2.07
CA ASN A 176 15.07 9.42 -0.83
C ASN A 176 14.01 8.97 0.16
N VAL A 177 14.43 8.59 1.38
CA VAL A 177 13.56 7.97 2.41
C VAL A 177 12.35 8.82 2.74
N SER A 178 12.54 10.13 3.02
CA SER A 178 11.43 11.03 3.37
C SER A 178 10.45 11.20 2.21
N LEU A 179 10.95 11.30 0.96
CA LEU A 179 10.09 11.41 -0.22
C LEU A 179 9.35 10.10 -0.53
N ILE A 180 9.96 8.93 -0.29
CA ILE A 180 9.30 7.62 -0.41
C ILE A 180 8.21 7.48 0.65
N ALA A 181 8.55 7.76 1.92
CA ALA A 181 7.62 7.68 3.03
C ALA A 181 6.40 8.60 2.82
N SER A 182 6.63 9.86 2.44
CA SER A 182 5.57 10.83 2.17
C SER A 182 4.66 10.38 1.02
N SER A 183 5.23 9.85 -0.07
CA SER A 183 4.48 9.35 -1.22
C SER A 183 3.58 8.17 -0.85
N ILE A 184 4.10 7.20 -0.10
CA ILE A 184 3.33 6.03 0.35
C ILE A 184 2.22 6.48 1.30
N MET A 185 2.59 7.21 2.35
CA MET A 185 1.68 7.52 3.45
C MET A 185 0.59 8.52 3.04
N SER A 186 0.85 9.46 2.13
CA SER A 186 -0.19 10.37 1.65
C SER A 186 -1.39 9.63 1.04
N LYS A 187 -1.13 8.60 0.24
CA LYS A 187 -2.18 7.75 -0.34
C LYS A 187 -2.89 6.89 0.71
N LYS A 188 -2.14 6.35 1.69
CA LYS A 188 -2.71 5.52 2.75
C LYS A 188 -3.59 6.32 3.70
N LEU A 189 -3.18 7.53 4.03
CA LEU A 189 -3.98 8.43 4.84
C LEU A 189 -5.24 8.91 4.10
N ALA A 190 -5.13 9.21 2.79
CA ALA A 190 -6.28 9.58 1.97
C ALA A 190 -7.28 8.42 1.79
N ALA A 191 -6.82 7.16 1.81
CA ALA A 191 -7.68 5.98 1.73
C ALA A 191 -8.52 5.70 2.99
N GLY A 192 -8.23 6.33 4.13
CA GLY A 192 -9.12 6.40 5.29
C GLY A 192 -9.06 5.23 6.28
N ALA A 193 -8.26 4.18 6.06
CA ALA A 193 -8.16 3.03 6.98
C ALA A 193 -7.76 3.45 8.41
N ASP A 194 -8.18 2.68 9.42
CA ASP A 194 -7.86 2.90 10.84
C ASP A 194 -6.50 2.29 11.19
N ILE A 195 -6.20 1.13 10.59
CA ILE A 195 -4.96 0.38 10.77
C ILE A 195 -4.24 0.28 9.43
N ILE A 196 -2.96 0.63 9.42
CA ILE A 196 -2.08 0.51 8.26
C ILE A 196 -0.93 -0.44 8.61
N VAL A 197 -0.85 -1.58 7.94
CA VAL A 197 0.27 -2.51 8.07
C VAL A 197 1.17 -2.39 6.84
N LEU A 198 2.41 -2.05 7.09
CA LEU A 198 3.45 -1.81 6.09
C LEU A 198 4.36 -3.03 6.00
N ASP A 199 4.41 -3.65 4.84
CA ASP A 199 5.33 -4.72 4.49
C ASP A 199 6.54 -4.09 3.78
N VAL A 200 7.59 -3.79 4.54
CA VAL A 200 8.78 -3.10 4.06
C VAL A 200 9.78 -4.13 3.57
N LYS A 201 9.88 -4.24 2.25
CA LYS A 201 10.78 -5.20 1.58
C LYS A 201 12.22 -4.74 1.66
N SER A 202 13.12 -5.67 2.02
CA SER A 202 14.57 -5.47 2.08
C SER A 202 15.30 -6.55 1.28
N GLY A 203 16.24 -6.17 0.45
CA GLY A 203 17.06 -7.12 -0.32
C GLY A 203 17.25 -6.74 -1.79
N SER A 204 17.91 -7.59 -2.55
CA SER A 204 18.30 -7.32 -3.94
C SER A 204 17.09 -7.08 -4.87
N GLY A 205 15.95 -7.70 -4.59
CA GLY A 205 14.69 -7.52 -5.33
C GLY A 205 13.79 -6.39 -4.83
N ALA A 206 14.21 -5.62 -3.82
CA ALA A 206 13.45 -4.52 -3.23
C ALA A 206 14.05 -3.15 -3.59
N PHE A 207 13.31 -2.06 -3.31
CA PHE A 207 13.87 -0.70 -3.34
C PHE A 207 14.92 -0.50 -2.25
N MET A 208 14.63 -0.95 -1.02
CA MET A 208 15.61 -0.93 0.08
C MET A 208 16.54 -2.12 -0.04
N LYS A 209 17.82 -1.85 -0.35
CA LYS A 209 18.81 -2.90 -0.64
C LYS A 209 19.37 -3.58 0.59
N ASN A 210 19.22 -2.99 1.75
CA ASN A 210 19.68 -3.50 3.03
C ASN A 210 18.67 -3.22 4.15
N GLU A 211 18.83 -3.93 5.27
CA GLU A 211 17.93 -3.84 6.43
C GLU A 211 17.98 -2.46 7.10
N HIS A 212 19.12 -1.80 7.11
CA HIS A 212 19.26 -0.47 7.71
C HIS A 212 18.36 0.56 7.02
N ASP A 213 18.39 0.62 5.69
CA ASP A 213 17.56 1.55 4.91
C ASP A 213 16.06 1.19 5.03
N ALA A 214 15.76 -0.12 5.07
CA ALA A 214 14.40 -0.59 5.30
C ALA A 214 13.87 -0.18 6.68
N LEU A 215 14.69 -0.27 7.73
CA LEU A 215 14.37 0.19 9.07
C LEU A 215 14.14 1.71 9.11
N GLN A 216 14.99 2.50 8.46
CA GLN A 216 14.80 3.95 8.38
C GLN A 216 13.46 4.31 7.71
N LEU A 217 13.14 3.68 6.58
CA LEU A 217 11.87 3.89 5.89
C LEU A 217 10.69 3.47 6.75
N ALA A 218 10.78 2.31 7.42
CA ALA A 218 9.75 1.80 8.32
C ALA A 218 9.48 2.79 9.47
N HIS A 219 10.53 3.26 10.12
CA HIS A 219 10.42 4.25 11.22
C HIS A 219 9.76 5.54 10.75
N GLU A 220 10.16 6.05 9.59
CA GLU A 220 9.61 7.30 9.02
C GLU A 220 8.10 7.16 8.74
N MET A 221 7.69 6.06 8.09
CA MET A 221 6.28 5.82 7.80
C MET A 221 5.44 5.62 9.07
N VAL A 222 5.98 4.92 10.09
CA VAL A 222 5.28 4.74 11.38
C VAL A 222 5.11 6.07 12.12
N LYS A 223 6.13 6.95 12.12
CA LYS A 223 6.04 8.30 12.69
C LYS A 223 4.94 9.12 12.01
N ILE A 224 4.89 9.11 10.67
CA ILE A 224 3.85 9.81 9.91
C ILE A 224 2.45 9.29 10.30
N GLY A 225 2.28 7.96 10.35
CA GLY A 225 1.00 7.36 10.73
C GLY A 225 0.57 7.76 12.15
N LYS A 226 1.49 7.70 13.11
CA LYS A 226 1.25 8.11 14.50
C LYS A 226 0.87 9.60 14.60
N ALA A 227 1.60 10.47 13.89
CA ALA A 227 1.28 11.91 13.84
C ALA A 227 -0.09 12.18 13.20
N SER A 228 -0.58 11.27 12.36
CA SER A 228 -1.91 11.34 11.73
C SER A 228 -3.01 10.61 12.52
N ASN A 229 -2.75 10.20 13.76
CA ASN A 229 -3.66 9.41 14.60
C ASN A 229 -4.13 8.10 13.94
N LYS A 230 -3.25 7.48 13.14
CA LYS A 230 -3.48 6.14 12.53
C LYS A 230 -2.59 5.11 13.19
N GLN A 231 -3.17 3.97 13.54
CA GLN A 231 -2.39 2.83 14.01
C GLN A 231 -1.58 2.26 12.85
N THR A 232 -0.26 2.46 12.90
CA THR A 232 0.64 2.10 11.79
C THR A 232 1.72 1.18 12.32
N ILE A 233 1.87 0.02 11.67
CA ILE A 233 2.80 -1.03 12.04
C ILE A 233 3.63 -1.36 10.80
N ALA A 234 4.93 -1.55 10.97
CA ALA A 234 5.82 -1.99 9.90
C ALA A 234 6.43 -3.35 10.22
N VAL A 235 6.45 -4.21 9.22
CA VAL A 235 7.12 -5.52 9.22
C VAL A 235 8.17 -5.47 8.13
N ILE A 236 9.42 -5.76 8.47
CA ILE A 236 10.50 -5.88 7.49
C ILE A 236 10.51 -7.32 6.99
N SER A 237 10.51 -7.50 5.68
CA SER A 237 10.50 -8.81 5.05
C SER A 237 11.61 -8.94 4.00
N ASP A 238 12.15 -10.16 3.87
CA ASP A 238 13.22 -10.46 2.93
C ASP A 238 12.73 -10.45 1.48
N MET A 239 13.52 -9.85 0.59
CA MET A 239 13.33 -9.82 -0.85
C MET A 239 14.65 -10.07 -1.60
N ASN A 240 15.54 -10.87 -1.03
CA ASN A 240 16.74 -11.36 -1.72
C ASN A 240 16.41 -12.43 -2.76
N GLN A 241 15.25 -13.02 -2.66
CA GLN A 241 14.63 -13.88 -3.67
C GLN A 241 13.17 -13.49 -3.87
N PRO A 242 12.57 -13.84 -5.04
CA PRO A 242 11.14 -13.67 -5.26
C PRO A 242 10.30 -14.39 -4.19
N LEU A 243 9.18 -13.81 -3.81
CA LEU A 243 8.26 -14.42 -2.86
C LEU A 243 7.45 -15.53 -3.52
N GLY A 244 7.53 -16.71 -2.95
CA GLY A 244 6.94 -17.92 -3.52
C GLY A 244 7.70 -18.44 -4.74
N HIS A 245 7.05 -19.30 -5.53
CA HIS A 245 7.66 -19.97 -6.67
C HIS A 245 7.20 -19.39 -8.02
N ASN A 246 5.99 -18.86 -8.07
CA ASN A 246 5.38 -18.35 -9.30
C ASN A 246 5.57 -16.85 -9.45
N ILE A 247 6.01 -16.41 -10.64
CA ILE A 247 6.19 -14.99 -10.98
C ILE A 247 5.44 -14.73 -12.28
N GLY A 248 4.61 -13.73 -12.28
CA GLY A 248 3.71 -13.34 -13.38
C GLY A 248 2.25 -13.29 -12.93
N ASN A 249 1.47 -12.33 -13.46
CA ASN A 249 0.18 -11.95 -12.90
C ASN A 249 -0.76 -13.14 -12.63
N ALA A 250 -1.11 -13.91 -13.65
CA ALA A 250 -1.99 -15.06 -13.51
C ALA A 250 -1.35 -16.22 -12.70
N LEU A 251 -0.05 -16.45 -12.86
CA LEU A 251 0.67 -17.48 -12.11
C LEU A 251 0.71 -17.19 -10.63
N GLU A 252 0.86 -15.91 -10.27
CA GLU A 252 0.82 -15.46 -8.87
C GLU A 252 -0.59 -15.60 -8.27
N VAL A 253 -1.65 -15.40 -9.07
CA VAL A 253 -3.03 -15.69 -8.67
C VAL A 253 -3.21 -17.19 -8.40
N VAL A 254 -2.68 -18.06 -9.27
CA VAL A 254 -2.70 -19.52 -9.04
C VAL A 254 -2.08 -19.88 -7.70
N GLU A 255 -0.89 -19.36 -7.42
CA GLU A 255 -0.17 -19.65 -6.18
C GLU A 255 -0.88 -19.07 -4.95
N ALA A 256 -1.50 -17.89 -5.06
CA ALA A 256 -2.32 -17.32 -4.00
C ALA A 256 -3.54 -18.21 -3.68
N ILE A 257 -4.21 -18.74 -4.70
CA ILE A 257 -5.32 -19.68 -4.55
C ILE A 257 -4.86 -20.97 -3.86
N GLU A 258 -3.73 -21.54 -4.27
CA GLU A 258 -3.19 -22.73 -3.63
C GLU A 258 -2.76 -22.47 -2.18
N THR A 259 -2.24 -21.27 -1.89
CA THR A 259 -1.93 -20.85 -0.51
C THR A 259 -3.21 -20.76 0.35
N LEU A 260 -4.30 -20.20 -0.19
CA LEU A 260 -5.61 -20.17 0.48
C LEU A 260 -6.22 -21.55 0.71
N LYS A 261 -5.81 -22.54 -0.07
CA LYS A 261 -6.17 -23.97 0.11
C LYS A 261 -5.19 -24.73 1.02
N GLY A 262 -4.22 -24.04 1.65
CA GLY A 262 -3.20 -24.64 2.52
C GLY A 262 -2.07 -25.38 1.79
N LYS A 263 -1.88 -25.13 0.49
CA LYS A 263 -0.89 -25.82 -0.37
C LYS A 263 0.18 -24.89 -0.94
N GLY A 264 0.25 -23.66 -0.48
CA GLY A 264 1.19 -22.67 -0.98
C GLY A 264 2.60 -22.81 -0.40
N PRO A 265 3.56 -22.04 -0.95
CA PRO A 265 4.93 -22.04 -0.47
C PRO A 265 5.03 -21.46 0.94
N ALA A 266 5.99 -21.98 1.73
CA ALA A 266 6.11 -21.67 3.15
C ALA A 266 6.46 -20.21 3.41
N ASP A 267 7.26 -19.58 2.56
CA ASP A 267 7.66 -18.18 2.69
C ASP A 267 6.47 -17.22 2.54
N LEU A 268 5.62 -17.43 1.53
CA LEU A 268 4.40 -16.67 1.32
C LEU A 268 3.41 -16.90 2.48
N HIS A 269 3.22 -18.16 2.89
CA HIS A 269 2.38 -18.51 4.02
C HIS A 269 2.83 -17.79 5.28
N ASN A 270 4.11 -17.93 5.66
CA ASN A 270 4.67 -17.34 6.87
C ASN A 270 4.57 -15.80 6.88
N LEU A 271 4.80 -15.17 5.73
CA LEU A 271 4.66 -13.73 5.62
C LEU A 271 3.20 -13.28 5.80
N CYS A 272 2.24 -14.00 5.21
CA CYS A 272 0.81 -13.71 5.41
C CYS A 272 0.40 -13.88 6.88
N ILE A 273 0.88 -14.93 7.56
CA ILE A 273 0.64 -15.12 9.00
C ILE A 273 1.25 -13.98 9.81
N ALA A 274 2.51 -13.59 9.54
CA ALA A 274 3.16 -12.50 10.27
C ALA A 274 2.41 -11.17 10.13
N LEU A 275 2.05 -10.79 8.91
CA LEU A 275 1.30 -9.56 8.65
C LEU A 275 -0.12 -9.61 9.22
N GLY A 276 -0.79 -10.76 9.09
CA GLY A 276 -2.14 -10.99 9.62
C GLY A 276 -2.18 -10.92 11.14
N THR A 277 -1.17 -11.46 11.81
CA THR A 277 -1.00 -11.37 13.27
C THR A 277 -1.01 -9.91 13.71
N GLN A 278 -0.23 -9.05 13.05
CA GLN A 278 -0.18 -7.63 13.37
C GLN A 278 -1.55 -6.94 13.18
N ILE A 279 -2.30 -7.31 12.15
CA ILE A 279 -3.64 -6.76 11.92
C ILE A 279 -4.61 -7.21 13.01
N LEU A 280 -4.63 -8.50 13.36
CA LEU A 280 -5.55 -9.05 14.36
C LEU A 280 -5.30 -8.48 15.75
N GLU A 281 -4.03 -8.36 16.16
CA GLU A 281 -3.65 -7.74 17.44
C GLU A 281 -4.04 -6.26 17.47
N ALA A 282 -3.69 -5.51 16.43
CA ALA A 282 -4.01 -4.09 16.30
C ALA A 282 -5.52 -3.82 16.30
N ALA A 283 -6.31 -4.72 15.72
CA ALA A 283 -7.79 -4.62 15.70
C ALA A 283 -8.43 -5.10 16.99
N GLY A 284 -7.68 -5.59 17.98
CA GLY A 284 -8.19 -6.15 19.22
C GLY A 284 -8.99 -7.45 19.02
N LYS A 285 -8.78 -8.16 17.90
CA LYS A 285 -9.43 -9.45 17.60
C LYS A 285 -8.70 -10.64 18.22
N ALA A 286 -7.41 -10.47 18.51
CA ALA A 286 -6.59 -11.45 19.20
C ALA A 286 -5.91 -10.78 20.40
N LEU A 287 -5.79 -11.52 21.50
CA LEU A 287 -5.16 -11.04 22.73
C LEU A 287 -3.63 -11.07 22.65
N ASN A 288 -3.09 -11.90 21.78
CA ASN A 288 -1.65 -12.08 21.58
C ASN A 288 -1.35 -12.76 20.24
N ALA A 289 -0.08 -12.77 19.86
CA ALA A 289 0.39 -13.32 18.60
C ALA A 289 0.06 -14.82 18.41
N ALA A 290 0.08 -15.62 19.47
CA ALA A 290 -0.25 -17.05 19.38
C ALA A 290 -1.72 -17.25 18.97
N GLN A 291 -2.64 -16.55 19.64
CA GLN A 291 -4.06 -16.62 19.29
C GLN A 291 -4.32 -16.09 17.88
N ALA A 292 -3.67 -14.99 17.50
CA ALA A 292 -3.79 -14.43 16.15
C ALA A 292 -3.35 -15.45 15.10
N LYS A 293 -2.21 -16.10 15.32
CA LYS A 293 -1.70 -17.15 14.43
C LYS A 293 -2.68 -18.31 14.32
N ASP A 294 -3.22 -18.82 15.43
CA ASP A 294 -4.17 -19.93 15.43
C ASP A 294 -5.45 -19.58 14.65
N MET A 295 -5.96 -18.35 14.80
CA MET A 295 -7.12 -17.87 14.03
C MET A 295 -6.83 -17.83 12.52
N LEU A 296 -5.66 -17.34 12.12
CA LEU A 296 -5.26 -17.26 10.72
C LEU A 296 -5.09 -18.65 10.11
N GLU A 297 -4.37 -19.55 10.78
CA GLU A 297 -4.19 -20.95 10.37
C GLU A 297 -5.54 -21.68 10.24
N SER A 298 -6.44 -21.45 11.22
CA SER A 298 -7.78 -22.01 11.18
C SER A 298 -8.57 -21.53 9.96
N SER A 299 -8.44 -20.26 9.58
CA SER A 299 -9.14 -19.70 8.41
C SER A 299 -8.71 -20.33 7.08
N LEU A 300 -7.47 -20.77 6.98
CA LEU A 300 -6.94 -21.51 5.83
C LEU A 300 -7.42 -22.98 5.86
N THR A 301 -7.27 -23.65 7.01
CA THR A 301 -7.56 -25.09 7.12
C THR A 301 -9.06 -25.43 7.04
N ASN A 302 -9.93 -24.54 7.54
CA ASN A 302 -11.39 -24.70 7.45
C ASN A 302 -11.99 -24.17 6.13
N GLY A 303 -11.17 -23.52 5.28
CA GLY A 303 -11.57 -23.02 3.96
C GLY A 303 -12.37 -21.70 3.97
N THR A 304 -12.52 -21.03 5.12
CA THR A 304 -13.26 -19.75 5.19
C THR A 304 -12.55 -18.64 4.44
N ALA A 305 -11.21 -18.57 4.48
CA ALA A 305 -10.41 -17.62 3.71
C ALA A 305 -10.57 -17.82 2.20
N TYR A 306 -10.55 -19.07 1.72
CA TYR A 306 -10.75 -19.39 0.30
C TYR A 306 -12.19 -19.05 -0.15
N SER A 307 -13.19 -19.35 0.68
CA SER A 307 -14.58 -18.97 0.39
C SER A 307 -14.74 -17.46 0.30
N LYS A 308 -14.10 -16.71 1.19
CA LYS A 308 -14.06 -15.25 1.18
C LYS A 308 -13.36 -14.69 -0.07
N PHE A 309 -12.30 -15.33 -0.53
CA PHE A 309 -11.64 -14.97 -1.79
C PHE A 309 -12.59 -15.13 -3.00
N LYS A 310 -13.31 -16.25 -3.09
CA LYS A 310 -14.31 -16.46 -4.15
C LYS A 310 -15.42 -15.38 -4.12
N GLU A 311 -15.91 -15.08 -2.92
CA GLU A 311 -16.91 -14.03 -2.72
C GLU A 311 -16.37 -12.66 -3.19
N PHE A 312 -15.14 -12.33 -2.81
CA PHE A 312 -14.46 -11.09 -3.19
C PHE A 312 -14.33 -10.95 -4.72
N ILE A 313 -13.80 -11.96 -5.39
CA ILE A 313 -13.62 -11.93 -6.85
C ILE A 313 -14.98 -11.75 -7.54
N LYS A 314 -16.00 -12.51 -7.12
CA LYS A 314 -17.35 -12.43 -7.68
C LYS A 314 -17.99 -11.06 -7.46
N THR A 315 -17.90 -10.51 -6.24
CA THR A 315 -18.53 -9.22 -5.88
C THR A 315 -17.93 -8.06 -6.68
N GLN A 316 -16.64 -8.13 -7.01
CA GLN A 316 -16.00 -7.13 -7.89
C GLN A 316 -16.11 -7.47 -9.39
N GLY A 317 -17.01 -8.37 -9.79
CA GLY A 317 -17.34 -8.65 -11.19
C GLY A 317 -16.47 -9.69 -11.88
N GLY A 318 -15.48 -10.28 -11.17
CA GLY A 318 -14.60 -11.29 -11.73
C GLY A 318 -15.31 -12.62 -11.99
N ASP A 319 -15.01 -13.23 -13.12
CA ASP A 319 -15.48 -14.58 -13.43
C ASP A 319 -14.78 -15.62 -12.57
N ILE A 320 -15.55 -16.33 -11.75
CA ILE A 320 -15.07 -17.39 -10.87
C ILE A 320 -15.20 -18.81 -11.46
N SER A 321 -15.64 -18.96 -12.70
CA SER A 321 -15.87 -20.27 -13.33
C SER A 321 -14.63 -21.17 -13.34
N ASN A 322 -13.44 -20.56 -13.40
CA ASN A 322 -12.16 -21.25 -13.39
C ASN A 322 -11.42 -21.19 -12.05
N ILE A 323 -12.01 -20.65 -10.98
CA ILE A 323 -11.31 -20.41 -9.70
C ILE A 323 -10.89 -21.72 -9.01
N ASP A 324 -11.62 -22.81 -9.22
CA ASP A 324 -11.27 -24.14 -8.68
C ASP A 324 -10.25 -24.87 -9.57
N ASN A 325 -10.04 -24.41 -10.82
CA ASN A 325 -8.99 -24.84 -11.73
C ASN A 325 -8.19 -23.63 -12.26
N PRO A 326 -7.41 -23.00 -11.38
CA PRO A 326 -6.85 -21.67 -11.65
C PRO A 326 -5.78 -21.66 -12.75
N MET A 327 -5.22 -22.82 -13.13
CA MET A 327 -4.31 -22.91 -14.29
C MET A 327 -4.98 -22.47 -15.60
N LYS A 328 -6.30 -22.50 -15.69
CA LYS A 328 -7.00 -21.99 -16.87
C LYS A 328 -6.94 -20.45 -16.98
N LEU A 329 -6.65 -19.74 -15.89
CA LEU A 329 -6.44 -18.27 -15.91
C LEU A 329 -5.13 -17.90 -16.62
N VAL A 330 -4.17 -18.81 -16.68
CA VAL A 330 -2.85 -18.57 -17.31
C VAL A 330 -2.93 -18.59 -18.83
N ASN A 331 -3.93 -19.28 -19.38
CA ASN A 331 -4.11 -19.48 -20.83
C ASN A 331 -5.22 -18.59 -21.43
N ALA A 332 -5.73 -17.65 -20.65
CA ALA A 332 -6.83 -16.76 -21.09
C ALA A 332 -6.30 -15.51 -21.78
#